data_cccb79c5f10ea69450789411d3acbb96
#
_entry.id   cccb79c5f10ea69450789411d3acbb96
#
_cell.length_a   1.000
_cell.length_b   1.000
_cell.length_c   1.000
_cell.angle_alpha   90.00
_cell.angle_beta   90.00
_cell.angle_gamma   90.00
#
_symmetry.space_group_name_H-M   'P 1'
#
loop_
_entity.id
_entity.type
_entity.pdbx_description
1 polymer ?
#
loop_
_entity_poly.entity_id
_entity_poly.type
_entity_poly.pdbx_seq_one_letter_code
_entity_poly.pdbx_strand_id
1 'polypeptide(L)'
;MNQLTNQQVLQSMGWNEYFANHFAPYAEQGYSVGRITLEHKRIYRLWSEHGELLGEVTGKLRYEAIGREDFPAVGDWVVISARPEEKKASIHGLLPRKSKFSRKVAGDTVEEQIVAANVDTVFLVNSLNNDLNLRRIERYLILAWESGANPVIVLSKADLCDDLDSCMAEIESVAIGVPVHVVSAEQGEGLDQLEPYLGEGQTIALMGSSGVGKSTLINKLSGAEMQKVSGVREGDDRGRHTTTHRELFRLPSGALMIDTPGMRELQLWEADEGFRGAFDDVESIAETCRFNDCKHMREPGCAVQAAIQAGSLEKARFDSYLKLQRELAHLARKEDARLAAAERDKWKKINVQMRQKKPKR
;
A
#
# COMPACT_ATOMS: atom_id res chain seq x y z
N MET A 1 32.32 -18.71 -10.05
CA MET A 1 31.17 -17.84 -9.73
C MET A 1 30.69 -17.26 -11.04
N ASN A 2 29.51 -17.70 -11.54
CA ASN A 2 28.92 -17.09 -12.75
C ASN A 2 28.57 -15.64 -12.42
N GLN A 3 29.17 -14.69 -13.12
CA GLN A 3 28.72 -13.30 -13.06
C GLN A 3 27.32 -13.24 -13.68
N LEU A 4 26.32 -12.81 -12.90
CA LEU A 4 24.99 -12.55 -13.41
C LEU A 4 25.06 -11.50 -14.54
N THR A 5 24.29 -11.67 -15.59
CA THR A 5 24.14 -10.62 -16.61
C THR A 5 23.42 -9.42 -16.01
N ASN A 6 23.64 -8.21 -16.54
CA ASN A 6 22.93 -7.00 -16.09
C ASN A 6 21.41 -7.19 -16.04
N GLN A 7 20.85 -7.92 -17.01
CA GLN A 7 19.44 -8.23 -17.06
C GLN A 7 19.00 -9.13 -15.89
N GLN A 8 19.76 -10.15 -15.54
CA GLN A 8 19.47 -11.02 -14.39
C GLN A 8 19.54 -10.25 -13.07
N VAL A 9 20.51 -9.34 -12.96
CA VAL A 9 20.62 -8.45 -11.79
C VAL A 9 19.35 -7.58 -11.65
N LEU A 10 18.89 -6.97 -12.72
CA LEU A 10 17.67 -6.17 -12.70
C LEU A 10 16.43 -7.03 -12.41
N GLN A 11 16.32 -8.22 -13.02
CA GLN A 11 15.21 -9.14 -12.75
C GLN A 11 15.14 -9.53 -11.28
N SER A 12 16.27 -9.81 -10.64
CA SER A 12 16.32 -10.11 -9.21
C SER A 12 15.90 -8.94 -8.31
N MET A 13 15.79 -7.73 -8.88
CA MET A 13 15.25 -6.53 -8.23
C MET A 13 13.78 -6.27 -8.60
N GLY A 14 13.12 -7.19 -9.32
CA GLY A 14 11.71 -7.04 -9.75
C GLY A 14 11.53 -6.32 -11.08
N TRP A 15 12.59 -6.19 -11.90
CA TRP A 15 12.49 -5.67 -13.25
C TRP A 15 11.72 -6.64 -14.16
N ASN A 16 10.78 -6.13 -14.92
CA ASN A 16 9.96 -6.92 -15.82
C ASN A 16 9.63 -6.13 -17.11
N GLU A 17 8.88 -6.77 -18.01
CA GLU A 17 8.52 -6.20 -19.32
C GLU A 17 7.76 -4.87 -19.21
N TYR A 18 6.90 -4.71 -18.20
CA TYR A 18 6.20 -3.45 -17.96
C TYR A 18 7.18 -2.28 -17.81
N PHE A 19 8.17 -2.41 -16.94
CA PHE A 19 9.17 -1.36 -16.72
C PHE A 19 10.11 -1.20 -17.92
N ALA A 20 10.48 -2.31 -18.58
CA ALA A 20 11.32 -2.27 -19.77
C ALA A 20 10.69 -1.45 -20.90
N ASN A 21 9.40 -1.63 -21.15
CA ASN A 21 8.66 -0.90 -22.17
C ASN A 21 8.61 0.61 -21.87
N HIS A 22 8.41 0.99 -20.62
CA HIS A 22 8.39 2.39 -20.21
C HIS A 22 9.79 3.03 -20.17
N PHE A 23 10.82 2.23 -20.00
CA PHE A 23 12.20 2.71 -19.97
C PHE A 23 12.84 2.84 -21.36
N ALA A 24 12.35 2.11 -22.38
CA ALA A 24 12.95 2.05 -23.71
C ALA A 24 13.33 3.44 -24.30
N PRO A 25 12.48 4.50 -24.22
CA PRO A 25 12.84 5.82 -24.74
C PRO A 25 14.02 6.49 -24.03
N TYR A 26 14.28 6.11 -22.76
CA TYR A 26 15.40 6.62 -21.98
C TYR A 26 16.68 5.85 -22.22
N ALA A 27 16.57 4.54 -22.49
CA ALA A 27 17.71 3.70 -22.83
C ALA A 27 18.41 4.19 -24.12
N GLU A 28 17.64 4.60 -25.13
CA GLU A 28 18.15 5.19 -26.36
C GLU A 28 18.93 6.50 -26.14
N GLN A 29 18.65 7.19 -25.04
CA GLN A 29 19.34 8.43 -24.64
C GLN A 29 20.57 8.16 -23.75
N GLY A 30 20.89 6.89 -23.48
CA GLY A 30 22.05 6.50 -22.68
C GLY A 30 21.84 6.56 -21.16
N TYR A 31 20.58 6.62 -20.69
CA TYR A 31 20.27 6.50 -19.27
C TYR A 31 20.32 5.03 -18.80
N SER A 32 20.45 4.86 -17.50
CA SER A 32 20.32 3.58 -16.79
C SER A 32 19.08 3.62 -15.88
N VAL A 33 18.75 2.48 -15.26
CA VAL A 33 17.66 2.39 -14.27
C VAL A 33 18.20 2.09 -12.88
N GLY A 34 17.44 2.51 -11.87
CA GLY A 34 17.68 2.12 -10.50
C GLY A 34 16.39 1.94 -9.74
N ARG A 35 16.40 1.04 -8.74
CA ARG A 35 15.27 0.82 -7.84
C ARG A 35 15.54 1.46 -6.48
N ILE A 36 14.65 2.32 -6.02
CA ILE A 36 14.80 3.03 -4.73
C ILE A 36 14.63 2.03 -3.58
N THR A 37 15.65 1.95 -2.73
CA THR A 37 15.65 1.08 -1.55
C THR A 37 15.40 1.84 -0.25
N LEU A 38 15.82 3.11 -0.18
CA LEU A 38 15.65 3.95 1.02
C LEU A 38 15.57 5.41 0.63
N GLU A 39 14.72 6.17 1.32
CA GLU A 39 14.64 7.63 1.25
C GLU A 39 15.03 8.24 2.60
N HIS A 40 16.00 9.15 2.60
CA HIS A 40 16.37 9.92 3.77
C HIS A 40 16.72 11.37 3.40
N LYS A 41 15.92 12.34 3.85
CA LYS A 41 16.16 13.78 3.66
C LYS A 41 16.51 14.19 2.21
N ARG A 42 15.78 13.64 1.23
CA ARG A 42 15.97 13.89 -0.22
C ARG A 42 17.25 13.27 -0.81
N ILE A 43 17.91 12.40 -0.09
CA ILE A 43 18.95 11.51 -0.59
C ILE A 43 18.32 10.13 -0.69
N TYR A 44 18.57 9.44 -1.77
CA TYR A 44 18.00 8.15 -2.07
C TYR A 44 19.10 7.12 -2.16
N ARG A 45 18.94 5.98 -1.49
CA ARG A 45 19.71 4.80 -1.77
C ARG A 45 18.96 4.03 -2.86
N LEU A 46 19.69 3.53 -3.83
CA LEU A 46 19.08 2.75 -4.92
C LEU A 46 19.99 1.60 -5.34
N TRP A 47 19.38 0.54 -5.83
CA TRP A 47 20.04 -0.55 -6.50
C TRP A 47 19.97 -0.36 -8.01
N SER A 48 21.07 -0.69 -8.71
CA SER A 48 21.19 -0.63 -10.16
C SER A 48 22.03 -1.81 -10.66
N GLU A 49 22.16 -1.95 -11.97
CA GLU A 49 23.10 -2.90 -12.59
C GLU A 49 24.56 -2.67 -12.17
N HIS A 50 24.87 -1.47 -11.67
CA HIS A 50 26.20 -1.11 -11.15
C HIS A 50 26.33 -1.29 -9.64
N GLY A 51 25.37 -1.97 -9.00
CA GLY A 51 25.30 -2.13 -7.55
C GLY A 51 24.56 -0.99 -6.84
N GLU A 52 24.87 -0.79 -5.56
CA GLU A 52 24.23 0.23 -4.72
C GLU A 52 24.85 1.61 -4.99
N LEU A 53 23.96 2.60 -5.23
CA LEU A 53 24.34 3.98 -5.49
C LEU A 53 23.54 4.93 -4.57
N LEU A 54 24.10 6.11 -4.31
CA LEU A 54 23.40 7.24 -3.68
C LEU A 54 22.88 8.18 -4.77
N GLY A 55 21.57 8.37 -4.82
CA GLY A 55 20.87 9.18 -5.81
C GLY A 55 20.40 10.52 -5.28
N GLU A 56 20.47 11.53 -6.12
CA GLU A 56 19.88 12.84 -5.89
C GLU A 56 19.01 13.24 -7.07
N VAL A 57 17.86 13.83 -6.78
CA VAL A 57 16.92 14.34 -7.79
C VAL A 57 17.53 15.55 -8.50
N THR A 58 17.52 15.55 -9.85
CA THR A 58 18.00 16.69 -10.65
C THR A 58 17.18 17.96 -10.41
N GLY A 59 17.79 19.10 -10.67
CA GLY A 59 17.09 20.39 -10.59
C GLY A 59 15.87 20.45 -11.52
N LYS A 60 15.95 19.82 -12.71
CA LYS A 60 14.85 19.74 -13.67
C LYS A 60 13.66 18.97 -13.07
N LEU A 61 13.86 17.75 -12.57
CA LEU A 61 12.78 16.96 -11.96
C LEU A 61 12.17 17.68 -10.75
N ARG A 62 13.01 18.34 -9.94
CA ARG A 62 12.52 19.15 -8.80
C ARG A 62 11.67 20.34 -9.23
N TYR A 63 11.97 20.95 -10.37
CA TYR A 63 11.21 22.08 -10.92
C TYR A 63 9.88 21.64 -11.55
N GLU A 64 9.86 20.47 -12.18
CA GLU A 64 8.69 19.90 -12.84
C GLU A 64 7.71 19.25 -11.86
N ALA A 65 8.18 18.83 -10.69
CA ALA A 65 7.34 18.23 -9.64
C ALA A 65 6.29 19.21 -9.12
N ILE A 66 5.02 18.81 -9.14
CA ILE A 66 3.86 19.58 -8.66
C ILE A 66 3.59 19.27 -7.20
N GLY A 67 3.68 17.97 -6.81
CA GLY A 67 3.41 17.47 -5.47
C GLY A 67 4.50 16.54 -4.95
N ARG A 68 4.27 15.98 -3.75
CA ARG A 68 5.20 15.01 -3.16
C ARG A 68 5.17 13.67 -3.88
N GLU A 69 4.05 13.34 -4.49
CA GLU A 69 3.83 12.12 -5.27
C GLU A 69 4.75 12.02 -6.50
N ASP A 70 5.25 13.17 -7.00
CA ASP A 70 6.17 13.25 -8.14
C ASP A 70 7.63 12.97 -7.76
N PHE A 71 7.92 12.80 -6.46
CA PHE A 71 9.24 12.43 -5.99
C PHE A 71 9.36 10.92 -5.81
N PRO A 72 10.60 10.37 -5.90
CA PRO A 72 10.83 8.95 -5.68
C PRO A 72 10.43 8.51 -4.28
N ALA A 73 9.81 7.33 -4.19
CA ALA A 73 9.49 6.64 -2.96
C ALA A 73 10.16 5.26 -2.94
N VAL A 74 10.18 4.60 -1.79
CA VAL A 74 10.74 3.24 -1.67
C VAL A 74 9.98 2.27 -2.56
N GLY A 75 10.70 1.52 -3.39
CA GLY A 75 10.18 0.60 -4.39
C GLY A 75 10.06 1.18 -5.79
N ASP A 76 10.17 2.50 -5.97
CA ASP A 76 10.10 3.12 -7.30
C ASP A 76 11.27 2.73 -8.19
N TRP A 77 10.98 2.59 -9.49
CA TRP A 77 11.97 2.55 -10.54
C TRP A 77 12.22 3.94 -11.08
N VAL A 78 13.47 4.32 -11.16
CA VAL A 78 13.89 5.67 -11.57
C VAL A 78 14.87 5.64 -12.72
N VAL A 79 14.80 6.66 -13.58
CA VAL A 79 15.73 6.92 -14.67
C VAL A 79 16.93 7.66 -14.10
N ILE A 80 18.12 7.11 -14.27
CA ILE A 80 19.34 7.64 -13.67
C ILE A 80 20.46 7.88 -14.68
N SER A 81 21.30 8.86 -14.38
CA SER A 81 22.69 8.91 -14.89
C SER A 81 23.60 8.40 -13.78
N ALA A 82 24.09 7.18 -13.93
CA ALA A 82 24.96 6.55 -12.96
C ALA A 82 26.42 7.06 -13.07
N ARG A 83 27.09 7.20 -11.92
CA ARG A 83 28.51 7.44 -11.78
C ARG A 83 29.07 6.38 -10.84
N PRO A 84 29.33 5.16 -11.33
CA PRO A 84 29.67 4.01 -10.51
C PRO A 84 30.92 4.22 -9.68
N GLU A 85 31.93 4.87 -10.24
CA GLU A 85 33.21 5.17 -9.56
C GLU A 85 33.01 6.03 -8.29
N GLU A 86 32.03 6.94 -8.33
CA GLU A 86 31.66 7.79 -7.19
C GLU A 86 30.60 7.17 -6.29
N LYS A 87 30.04 6.00 -6.68
CA LYS A 87 28.84 5.40 -6.07
C LYS A 87 27.67 6.37 -5.99
N LYS A 88 27.48 7.19 -7.01
CA LYS A 88 26.42 8.21 -7.10
C LYS A 88 25.59 8.08 -8.36
N ALA A 89 24.38 8.63 -8.30
CA ALA A 89 23.48 8.75 -9.43
C ALA A 89 22.71 10.07 -9.41
N SER A 90 22.41 10.60 -10.59
CA SER A 90 21.45 11.70 -10.76
C SER A 90 20.12 11.12 -11.22
N ILE A 91 19.01 11.41 -10.53
CA ILE A 91 17.68 10.92 -10.84
C ILE A 91 16.98 11.94 -11.74
N HIS A 92 16.64 11.51 -12.96
CA HIS A 92 16.05 12.36 -14.01
C HIS A 92 14.55 12.21 -14.14
N GLY A 93 13.98 11.07 -13.72
CA GLY A 93 12.56 10.79 -13.81
C GLY A 93 12.18 9.52 -13.07
N LEU A 94 10.87 9.29 -12.95
CA LEU A 94 10.27 8.09 -12.40
C LEU A 94 9.61 7.32 -13.53
N LEU A 95 9.70 5.98 -13.48
CA LEU A 95 8.86 5.12 -14.31
C LEU A 95 7.46 5.02 -13.71
N PRO A 96 6.43 4.77 -14.52
CA PRO A 96 5.07 4.56 -14.02
C PRO A 96 5.01 3.45 -12.98
N ARG A 97 4.27 3.69 -11.91
CA ARG A 97 4.06 2.74 -10.82
C ARG A 97 3.02 1.70 -11.20
N LYS A 98 3.27 0.43 -10.92
CA LYS A 98 2.27 -0.66 -11.03
C LYS A 98 1.31 -0.66 -9.85
N SER A 99 1.85 -0.33 -8.68
CA SER A 99 1.07 -0.19 -7.45
C SER A 99 1.65 0.92 -6.59
N LYS A 100 0.80 1.57 -5.78
CA LYS A 100 1.23 2.62 -4.85
C LYS A 100 0.41 2.58 -3.56
N PHE A 101 1.08 2.62 -2.44
CA PHE A 101 0.47 2.89 -1.15
C PHE A 101 0.79 4.33 -0.76
N SER A 102 -0.23 5.09 -0.41
CA SER A 102 -0.06 6.50 -0.07
C SER A 102 -0.81 6.89 1.19
N ARG A 103 -0.40 7.99 1.80
CA ARG A 103 -1.09 8.59 2.93
C ARG A 103 -1.21 10.10 2.74
N LYS A 104 -2.23 10.67 3.36
CA LYS A 104 -2.35 12.14 3.47
C LYS A 104 -1.34 12.68 4.48
N VAL A 105 -0.61 13.71 4.09
CA VAL A 105 0.19 14.48 5.04
C VAL A 105 -0.71 15.54 5.65
N ALA A 106 -0.77 15.56 6.99
CA ALA A 106 -1.48 16.60 7.71
C ALA A 106 -0.74 17.94 7.54
N GLY A 107 -1.41 18.95 6.99
CA GLY A 107 -0.88 20.30 6.74
C GLY A 107 -1.96 21.21 6.19
N ASP A 108 -1.58 22.46 5.86
CA ASP A 108 -2.49 23.45 5.26
C ASP A 108 -2.89 23.07 3.82
N THR A 109 -2.07 22.26 3.14
CA THR A 109 -2.35 21.65 1.85
C THR A 109 -2.47 20.14 2.00
N VAL A 110 -3.45 19.56 1.28
CA VAL A 110 -3.58 18.11 1.18
C VAL A 110 -2.52 17.64 0.20
N GLU A 111 -1.46 17.01 0.71
CA GLU A 111 -0.43 16.41 -0.13
C GLU A 111 -0.48 14.89 0.01
N GLU A 112 -0.42 14.19 -1.11
CA GLU A 112 -0.26 12.74 -1.16
C GLU A 112 1.21 12.41 -0.88
N GLN A 113 1.47 11.56 0.10
CA GLN A 113 2.80 11.01 0.33
C GLN A 113 2.80 9.52 -0.01
N ILE A 114 3.57 9.14 -1.01
CA ILE A 114 3.77 7.73 -1.33
C ILE A 114 4.58 7.07 -0.21
N VAL A 115 4.08 5.95 0.27
CA VAL A 115 4.65 5.19 1.39
C VAL A 115 5.45 4.01 0.88
N ALA A 116 4.92 3.31 -0.14
CA ALA A 116 5.56 2.22 -0.84
C ALA A 116 5.05 2.18 -2.29
N ALA A 117 5.90 1.77 -3.21
CA ALA A 117 5.56 1.64 -4.63
C ALA A 117 6.00 0.29 -5.18
N ASN A 118 5.31 -0.15 -6.25
CA ASN A 118 5.64 -1.37 -6.99
C ASN A 118 5.69 -2.62 -6.09
N VAL A 119 4.71 -2.72 -5.19
CA VAL A 119 4.43 -3.91 -4.38
C VAL A 119 3.60 -4.86 -5.22
N ASP A 120 4.01 -6.11 -5.36
CA ASP A 120 3.26 -7.15 -6.08
C ASP A 120 2.19 -7.76 -5.16
N THR A 121 2.58 -8.08 -3.91
CA THR A 121 1.68 -8.71 -2.93
C THR A 121 1.73 -7.98 -1.60
N VAL A 122 0.57 -7.71 -1.00
CA VAL A 122 0.48 -7.16 0.35
C VAL A 122 -0.08 -8.20 1.31
N PHE A 123 0.69 -8.55 2.33
CA PHE A 123 0.25 -9.41 3.41
C PHE A 123 -0.57 -8.61 4.43
N LEU A 124 -1.86 -8.90 4.50
CA LEU A 124 -2.79 -8.32 5.47
C LEU A 124 -2.74 -9.14 6.76
N VAL A 125 -1.80 -8.79 7.66
CA VAL A 125 -1.53 -9.56 8.86
C VAL A 125 -2.53 -9.23 9.95
N ASN A 126 -3.28 -10.24 10.38
CA ASN A 126 -4.24 -10.19 11.47
C ASN A 126 -3.95 -11.32 12.46
N SER A 127 -4.10 -11.07 13.76
CA SER A 127 -3.84 -12.10 14.77
C SER A 127 -5.13 -12.83 15.15
N LEU A 128 -5.03 -14.15 15.31
CA LEU A 128 -6.10 -15.06 15.70
C LEU A 128 -6.34 -15.07 17.21
N ASN A 129 -6.09 -13.97 17.88
CA ASN A 129 -6.44 -13.77 19.28
C ASN A 129 -7.69 -12.86 19.38
N ASN A 130 -8.00 -12.38 20.58
CA ASN A 130 -9.12 -11.47 20.83
C ASN A 130 -9.10 -10.15 20.01
N ASP A 131 -8.08 -9.90 19.17
CA ASP A 131 -7.96 -8.73 18.30
C ASP A 131 -8.45 -8.99 16.86
N LEU A 132 -9.03 -10.16 16.55
CA LEU A 132 -9.64 -10.43 15.24
C LEU A 132 -10.79 -9.44 14.98
N ASN A 133 -10.71 -8.73 13.86
CA ASN A 133 -11.70 -7.71 13.51
C ASN A 133 -11.97 -7.70 12.00
N LEU A 134 -13.10 -8.27 11.60
CA LEU A 134 -13.52 -8.40 10.20
C LEU A 134 -13.59 -7.05 9.48
N ARG A 135 -14.10 -6.00 10.14
CA ARG A 135 -14.18 -4.65 9.53
C ARG A 135 -12.82 -4.05 9.25
N ARG A 136 -11.81 -4.40 10.04
CA ARG A 136 -10.42 -4.00 9.77
C ARG A 136 -9.86 -4.75 8.57
N ILE A 137 -10.19 -6.03 8.41
CA ILE A 137 -9.84 -6.82 7.24
C ILE A 137 -10.48 -6.23 5.99
N GLU A 138 -11.78 -5.94 5.99
CA GLU A 138 -12.48 -5.29 4.88
C GLU A 138 -11.80 -3.96 4.46
N ARG A 139 -11.44 -3.11 5.43
CA ARG A 139 -10.73 -1.86 5.15
C ARG A 139 -9.35 -2.07 4.54
N TYR A 140 -8.62 -3.08 5.01
CA TYR A 140 -7.30 -3.40 4.45
C TYR A 140 -7.43 -3.99 3.04
N LEU A 141 -8.46 -4.77 2.76
CA LEU A 141 -8.76 -5.26 1.41
C LEU A 141 -9.02 -4.10 0.44
N ILE A 142 -9.85 -3.14 0.84
CA ILE A 142 -10.11 -1.94 0.03
C ILE A 142 -8.80 -1.19 -0.26
N LEU A 143 -7.96 -0.94 0.77
CA LEU A 143 -6.67 -0.27 0.60
C LEU A 143 -5.71 -1.05 -0.31
N ALA A 144 -5.71 -2.38 -0.23
CA ALA A 144 -4.88 -3.23 -1.07
C ALA A 144 -5.32 -3.18 -2.53
N TRP A 145 -6.62 -3.34 -2.80
CA TRP A 145 -7.16 -3.24 -4.17
C TRP A 145 -6.92 -1.86 -4.77
N GLU A 146 -7.19 -0.79 -4.02
CA GLU A 146 -6.96 0.59 -4.45
C GLU A 146 -5.49 0.87 -4.77
N SER A 147 -4.58 0.22 -4.05
CA SER A 147 -3.14 0.37 -4.30
C SER A 147 -2.68 -0.26 -5.60
N GLY A 148 -3.43 -1.22 -6.17
CA GLY A 148 -3.02 -2.06 -7.28
C GLY A 148 -2.16 -3.26 -6.90
N ALA A 149 -1.97 -3.55 -5.60
CA ALA A 149 -1.27 -4.75 -5.12
C ALA A 149 -2.24 -5.90 -4.84
N ASN A 150 -1.79 -7.15 -4.98
CA ASN A 150 -2.59 -8.33 -4.69
C ASN A 150 -2.66 -8.57 -3.18
N PRO A 151 -3.84 -8.59 -2.54
CA PRO A 151 -3.97 -8.89 -1.13
C PRO A 151 -3.84 -10.39 -0.85
N VAL A 152 -3.19 -10.70 0.26
CA VAL A 152 -3.15 -12.04 0.86
C VAL A 152 -3.36 -11.87 2.36
N ILE A 153 -4.35 -12.53 2.93
CA ILE A 153 -4.61 -12.48 4.37
C ILE A 153 -3.70 -13.49 5.08
N VAL A 154 -2.97 -13.00 6.07
CA VAL A 154 -2.10 -13.82 6.91
C VAL A 154 -2.61 -13.76 8.34
N LEU A 155 -3.15 -14.88 8.80
CA LEU A 155 -3.67 -15.05 10.14
C LEU A 155 -2.55 -15.57 11.05
N SER A 156 -1.99 -14.66 11.81
CA SER A 156 -0.86 -14.93 12.69
C SER A 156 -1.30 -15.40 14.08
N LYS A 157 -0.35 -15.90 14.86
CA LYS A 157 -0.56 -16.39 16.22
C LYS A 157 -1.59 -17.53 16.29
N ALA A 158 -1.51 -18.46 15.33
CA ALA A 158 -2.38 -19.62 15.28
C ALA A 158 -2.30 -20.47 16.57
N ASP A 159 -1.15 -20.45 17.21
CA ASP A 159 -0.89 -21.08 18.50
C ASP A 159 -1.73 -20.54 19.68
N LEU A 160 -2.37 -19.37 19.51
CA LEU A 160 -3.24 -18.74 20.51
C LEU A 160 -4.73 -18.82 20.16
N CYS A 161 -5.10 -19.58 19.12
CA CYS A 161 -6.48 -19.72 18.66
C CYS A 161 -7.12 -21.00 19.20
N ASP A 162 -8.21 -20.87 19.93
CA ASP A 162 -8.93 -22.00 20.50
C ASP A 162 -9.93 -22.64 19.51
N ASP A 163 -10.46 -21.86 18.54
CA ASP A 163 -11.44 -22.30 17.54
C ASP A 163 -11.11 -21.72 16.15
N LEU A 164 -10.20 -22.40 15.46
CA LEU A 164 -9.73 -22.00 14.16
C LEU A 164 -10.82 -22.07 13.08
N ASP A 165 -11.66 -23.10 13.13
CA ASP A 165 -12.71 -23.34 12.12
C ASP A 165 -13.74 -22.20 12.12
N SER A 166 -14.17 -21.75 13.30
CA SER A 166 -15.08 -20.61 13.44
C SER A 166 -14.44 -19.32 12.93
N CYS A 167 -13.19 -19.04 13.31
CA CYS A 167 -12.47 -17.87 12.84
C CYS A 167 -12.29 -17.87 11.32
N MET A 168 -11.97 -19.01 10.72
CA MET A 168 -11.84 -19.14 9.26
C MET A 168 -13.14 -18.87 8.54
N ALA A 169 -14.26 -19.45 9.01
CA ALA A 169 -15.58 -19.22 8.41
C ALA A 169 -15.97 -17.73 8.43
N GLU A 170 -15.71 -17.02 9.54
CA GLU A 170 -15.95 -15.59 9.64
C GLU A 170 -15.09 -14.78 8.64
N ILE A 171 -13.81 -15.13 8.51
CA ILE A 171 -12.89 -14.41 7.62
C ILE A 171 -13.24 -14.65 6.14
N GLU A 172 -13.55 -15.90 5.78
CA GLU A 172 -13.94 -16.26 4.42
C GLU A 172 -15.23 -15.54 3.97
N SER A 173 -16.12 -15.23 4.91
CA SER A 173 -17.35 -14.46 4.60
C SER A 173 -17.08 -13.04 4.12
N VAL A 174 -15.91 -12.46 4.43
CA VAL A 174 -15.52 -11.09 4.03
C VAL A 174 -14.34 -11.06 3.07
N ALA A 175 -13.60 -12.16 2.92
CA ALA A 175 -12.39 -12.29 2.11
C ALA A 175 -12.64 -13.05 0.80
N ILE A 176 -13.75 -12.79 0.13
CA ILE A 176 -14.17 -13.52 -1.07
C ILE A 176 -13.09 -13.42 -2.15
N GLY A 177 -12.60 -14.58 -2.60
CA GLY A 177 -11.58 -14.66 -3.65
C GLY A 177 -10.17 -14.23 -3.23
N VAL A 178 -9.93 -13.98 -1.93
CA VAL A 178 -8.62 -13.60 -1.39
C VAL A 178 -8.00 -14.81 -0.69
N PRO A 179 -6.73 -15.16 -0.99
CA PRO A 179 -6.03 -16.23 -0.28
C PRO A 179 -5.90 -15.93 1.21
N VAL A 180 -6.17 -16.95 2.05
CA VAL A 180 -6.06 -16.86 3.51
C VAL A 180 -5.09 -17.95 3.97
N HIS A 181 -4.06 -17.56 4.73
CA HIS A 181 -3.05 -18.45 5.27
C HIS A 181 -2.95 -18.31 6.78
N VAL A 182 -2.88 -19.44 7.46
CA VAL A 182 -2.78 -19.51 8.92
C VAL A 182 -1.34 -19.84 9.30
N VAL A 183 -0.74 -18.98 10.14
CA VAL A 183 0.67 -19.12 10.53
C VAL A 183 0.89 -18.91 12.02
N SER A 184 1.83 -19.66 12.59
CA SER A 184 2.48 -19.31 13.86
C SER A 184 3.95 -18.98 13.58
N ALA A 185 4.26 -17.70 13.49
CA ALA A 185 5.64 -17.25 13.28
C ALA A 185 6.53 -17.60 14.50
N GLU A 186 5.98 -17.68 15.70
CA GLU A 186 6.71 -18.08 16.90
C GLU A 186 7.15 -19.54 16.81
N GLN A 187 6.25 -20.44 16.44
CA GLN A 187 6.52 -21.87 16.32
C GLN A 187 7.12 -22.25 14.97
N GLY A 188 7.05 -21.37 13.97
CA GLY A 188 7.53 -21.61 12.60
C GLY A 188 6.55 -22.44 11.76
N GLU A 189 5.28 -22.56 12.17
CA GLU A 189 4.25 -23.32 11.49
C GLU A 189 3.54 -22.52 10.41
N GLY A 190 3.18 -23.18 9.30
CA GLY A 190 2.42 -22.60 8.18
C GLY A 190 3.17 -21.56 7.34
N LEU A 191 4.46 -21.32 7.60
CA LEU A 191 5.26 -20.35 6.84
C LEU A 191 5.52 -20.79 5.39
N ASP A 192 5.52 -22.09 5.14
CA ASP A 192 5.62 -22.72 3.82
C ASP A 192 4.45 -22.31 2.89
N GLN A 193 3.29 -22.02 3.44
CA GLN A 193 2.13 -21.52 2.68
C GLN A 193 2.40 -20.15 2.04
N LEU A 194 3.37 -19.40 2.52
CA LEU A 194 3.74 -18.09 2.00
C LEU A 194 4.79 -18.16 0.88
N GLU A 195 5.46 -19.29 0.70
CA GLU A 195 6.51 -19.47 -0.32
C GLU A 195 6.10 -19.08 -1.75
N PRO A 196 4.85 -19.35 -2.22
CA PRO A 196 4.43 -18.93 -3.56
C PRO A 196 4.52 -17.43 -3.83
N TYR A 197 4.52 -16.60 -2.79
CA TYR A 197 4.62 -15.13 -2.88
C TYR A 197 6.05 -14.62 -2.69
N LEU A 198 6.98 -15.50 -2.32
CA LEU A 198 8.36 -15.15 -1.95
C LEU A 198 9.37 -15.50 -3.05
N GLY A 199 8.92 -15.57 -4.30
CA GLY A 199 9.79 -15.81 -5.46
C GLY A 199 10.79 -14.67 -5.69
N GLU A 200 11.89 -14.96 -6.40
CA GLU A 200 12.93 -13.98 -6.72
C GLU A 200 12.34 -12.77 -7.45
N GLY A 201 12.67 -11.56 -7.00
CA GLY A 201 12.20 -10.31 -7.57
C GLY A 201 10.75 -9.93 -7.23
N GLN A 202 9.96 -10.82 -6.62
CA GLN A 202 8.64 -10.48 -6.11
C GLN A 202 8.75 -9.51 -4.93
N THR A 203 7.97 -8.46 -4.95
CA THR A 203 7.99 -7.43 -3.91
C THR A 203 6.78 -7.57 -3.00
N ILE A 204 7.03 -7.76 -1.71
CA ILE A 204 5.98 -7.86 -0.70
C ILE A 204 6.02 -6.69 0.27
N ALA A 205 4.86 -6.35 0.82
CA ALA A 205 4.72 -5.42 1.94
C ALA A 205 3.78 -6.03 2.99
N LEU A 206 3.90 -5.59 4.25
CA LEU A 206 3.04 -6.06 5.34
C LEU A 206 2.16 -4.94 5.85
N MET A 207 0.86 -5.20 5.92
CA MET A 207 -0.13 -4.31 6.52
C MET A 207 -0.80 -5.01 7.71
N GLY A 208 -1.12 -4.27 8.76
CA GLY A 208 -1.77 -4.81 9.95
C GLY A 208 -1.58 -3.91 11.17
N SER A 209 -2.39 -4.11 12.21
CA SER A 209 -2.34 -3.32 13.46
C SER A 209 -1.06 -3.58 14.27
N SER A 210 -0.89 -2.83 15.36
CA SER A 210 0.22 -3.07 16.29
C SER A 210 0.03 -4.40 17.01
N GLY A 211 1.14 -5.10 17.25
CA GLY A 211 1.10 -6.33 18.04
C GLY A 211 0.58 -7.57 17.31
N VAL A 212 0.16 -7.48 16.04
CA VAL A 212 -0.31 -8.65 15.26
C VAL A 212 0.79 -9.60 14.81
N GLY A 213 2.06 -9.39 15.16
CA GLY A 213 3.14 -10.32 14.84
C GLY A 213 3.91 -10.00 13.54
N LYS A 214 3.73 -8.83 12.90
CA LYS A 214 4.49 -8.47 11.68
C LYS A 214 6.00 -8.54 11.85
N SER A 215 6.54 -7.97 12.93
CA SER A 215 7.99 -7.99 13.17
C SER A 215 8.52 -9.41 13.38
N THR A 216 7.76 -10.26 14.05
CA THR A 216 8.09 -11.68 14.22
C THR A 216 8.10 -12.39 12.87
N LEU A 217 7.07 -12.15 12.05
CA LEU A 217 6.98 -12.72 10.70
C LEU A 217 8.15 -12.26 9.81
N ILE A 218 8.47 -10.96 9.81
CA ILE A 218 9.62 -10.41 9.07
C ILE A 218 10.91 -11.10 9.49
N ASN A 219 11.17 -11.22 10.80
CA ASN A 219 12.38 -11.86 11.31
C ASN A 219 12.47 -13.34 10.90
N LYS A 220 11.37 -14.06 10.92
CA LYS A 220 11.34 -15.47 10.47
C LYS A 220 11.61 -15.58 8.96
N LEU A 221 10.96 -14.76 8.14
CA LEU A 221 11.17 -14.78 6.69
C LEU A 221 12.57 -14.28 6.28
N SER A 222 13.18 -13.40 7.08
CA SER A 222 14.54 -12.87 6.85
C SER A 222 15.64 -13.82 7.32
N GLY A 223 15.32 -14.83 8.12
CA GLY A 223 16.31 -15.74 8.72
C GLY A 223 17.24 -15.06 9.73
N ALA A 224 16.96 -13.82 10.13
CA ALA A 224 17.75 -13.01 11.05
C ALA A 224 16.87 -12.07 11.88
N GLU A 225 17.33 -11.64 13.04
CA GLU A 225 16.66 -10.60 13.84
C GLU A 225 16.83 -9.21 13.20
N MET A 226 16.14 -8.96 12.10
CA MET A 226 16.13 -7.66 11.42
C MET A 226 15.35 -6.60 12.22
N GLN A 227 14.36 -7.02 13.03
CA GLN A 227 13.54 -6.14 13.83
C GLN A 227 13.53 -6.53 15.30
N LYS A 228 13.62 -5.53 16.19
CA LYS A 228 13.43 -5.75 17.62
C LYS A 228 11.96 -6.07 17.92
N VAL A 229 11.69 -7.27 18.36
CA VAL A 229 10.38 -7.67 18.86
C VAL A 229 10.22 -7.12 20.26
N SER A 230 9.37 -6.11 20.44
CA SER A 230 8.99 -5.63 21.76
C SER A 230 7.90 -6.55 22.29
N GLY A 231 8.14 -7.25 23.38
CA GLY A 231 7.10 -8.03 24.07
C GLY A 231 5.87 -7.16 24.35
N VAL A 232 4.69 -7.75 24.19
CA VAL A 232 3.41 -7.10 24.53
C VAL A 232 3.44 -6.85 26.04
N ARG A 233 3.49 -5.58 26.46
CA ARG A 233 3.26 -5.25 27.87
C ARG A 233 1.78 -5.44 28.15
N GLU A 234 1.46 -6.28 29.13
CA GLU A 234 0.11 -6.37 29.69
C GLU A 234 -0.34 -4.97 30.11
N GLY A 235 -1.33 -4.41 29.40
CA GLY A 235 -2.01 -3.16 29.77
C GLY A 235 -1.74 -1.92 28.91
N ASP A 236 -0.87 -1.96 27.90
CA ASP A 236 -0.67 -0.80 27.01
C ASP A 236 -0.47 -1.25 25.54
N ASP A 237 -1.54 -1.18 24.74
CA ASP A 237 -1.57 -1.60 23.34
C ASP A 237 -0.78 -0.68 22.38
N ARG A 238 0.05 0.24 22.89
CA ARG A 238 0.86 1.16 22.11
C ARG A 238 2.33 0.75 22.07
N GLY A 239 2.62 -0.34 21.37
CA GLY A 239 3.99 -0.73 21.05
C GLY A 239 4.72 0.36 20.24
N ARG A 240 5.75 0.94 20.83
CA ARG A 240 6.63 1.91 20.17
C ARG A 240 7.48 1.19 19.13
N HIS A 241 7.22 1.43 17.82
CA HIS A 241 8.07 0.93 16.74
C HIS A 241 9.45 1.57 16.80
N THR A 242 10.46 0.73 16.71
CA THR A 242 11.87 1.16 16.63
C THR A 242 12.33 1.45 15.21
N THR A 243 11.58 1.04 14.18
CA THR A 243 11.92 1.30 12.77
C THR A 243 11.41 2.67 12.37
N THR A 244 12.31 3.64 12.19
CA THR A 244 11.98 5.02 11.80
C THR A 244 12.09 5.25 10.30
N HIS A 245 12.64 4.29 9.53
CA HIS A 245 12.91 4.41 8.11
C HIS A 245 12.14 3.36 7.31
N ARG A 246 11.71 3.75 6.12
CA ARG A 246 11.14 2.84 5.12
C ARG A 246 12.29 2.29 4.31
N GLU A 247 12.36 0.98 4.19
CA GLU A 247 13.46 0.33 3.47
C GLU A 247 12.96 -0.88 2.67
N LEU A 248 13.47 -1.00 1.44
CA LEU A 248 13.36 -2.19 0.61
C LEU A 248 14.61 -3.04 0.84
N PHE A 249 14.43 -4.28 1.25
CA PHE A 249 15.54 -5.22 1.44
C PHE A 249 15.21 -6.59 0.82
N ARG A 250 16.24 -7.40 0.62
CA ARG A 250 16.11 -8.72 0.01
C ARG A 250 16.01 -9.81 1.08
N LEU A 251 15.08 -10.72 0.89
CA LEU A 251 14.94 -11.94 1.68
C LEU A 251 15.91 -13.03 1.19
N PRO A 252 16.22 -14.04 2.01
CA PRO A 252 17.02 -15.20 1.58
C PRO A 252 16.43 -15.96 0.38
N SER A 253 15.11 -15.94 0.21
CA SER A 253 14.39 -16.52 -0.93
C SER A 253 14.65 -15.78 -2.26
N GLY A 254 15.22 -14.57 -2.21
CA GLY A 254 15.34 -13.65 -3.35
C GLY A 254 14.18 -12.68 -3.52
N ALA A 255 13.09 -12.84 -2.77
CA ALA A 255 12.01 -11.87 -2.72
C ALA A 255 12.47 -10.55 -2.09
N LEU A 256 11.75 -9.50 -2.37
CA LEU A 256 11.99 -8.15 -1.87
C LEU A 256 10.90 -7.79 -0.87
N MET A 257 11.29 -7.21 0.25
CA MET A 257 10.33 -6.78 1.28
C MET A 257 10.47 -5.28 1.52
N ILE A 258 9.33 -4.59 1.52
CA ILE A 258 9.25 -3.19 1.96
C ILE A 258 8.75 -3.17 3.40
N ASP A 259 9.64 -2.76 4.31
CA ASP A 259 9.25 -2.46 5.68
C ASP A 259 8.85 -0.99 5.79
N THR A 260 7.58 -0.75 6.06
CA THR A 260 7.02 0.59 6.14
C THR A 260 6.36 0.82 7.50
N PRO A 261 7.07 1.46 8.44
CA PRO A 261 6.41 2.06 9.59
C PRO A 261 5.37 3.07 9.08
N GLY A 262 4.12 2.90 9.47
CA GLY A 262 3.04 3.81 9.06
C GLY A 262 2.06 3.29 8.02
N MET A 263 2.21 2.07 7.48
CA MET A 263 1.12 1.42 6.70
C MET A 263 -0.16 1.21 7.52
N ARG A 264 -0.10 1.36 8.85
CA ARG A 264 -1.28 1.38 9.74
C ARG A 264 -2.11 2.64 9.62
N GLU A 265 -1.47 3.75 9.24
CA GLU A 265 -2.07 5.08 9.15
C GLU A 265 -2.62 5.37 7.76
N LEU A 266 -2.63 4.36 6.87
CA LEU A 266 -3.26 4.49 5.56
C LEU A 266 -4.76 4.72 5.78
N GLN A 267 -5.26 5.81 5.22
CA GLN A 267 -6.67 6.17 5.27
C GLN A 267 -7.31 5.87 3.93
N LEU A 268 -8.55 5.41 3.99
CA LEU A 268 -9.40 5.32 2.80
C LEU A 268 -9.67 6.76 2.32
N TRP A 269 -9.39 6.98 1.04
CA TRP A 269 -9.77 8.21 0.32
C TRP A 269 -9.92 7.82 -1.14
N GLU A 270 -10.73 8.36 -1.94
CA GLU A 270 -10.91 7.96 -3.34
C GLU A 270 -10.72 6.44 -3.59
N ALA A 271 -11.54 5.63 -2.92
CA ALA A 271 -11.37 4.17 -2.91
C ALA A 271 -12.52 3.50 -3.70
N ASP A 272 -12.89 4.04 -4.86
CA ASP A 272 -14.03 3.55 -5.62
C ASP A 272 -13.77 2.15 -6.20
N GLU A 273 -12.58 1.90 -6.77
CA GLU A 273 -12.22 0.60 -7.34
C GLU A 273 -11.99 -0.44 -6.24
N GLY A 274 -11.24 -0.07 -5.21
CA GLY A 274 -10.97 -0.94 -4.07
C GLY A 274 -12.24 -1.31 -3.31
N PHE A 275 -13.18 -0.37 -3.17
CA PHE A 275 -14.47 -0.62 -2.53
C PHE A 275 -15.30 -1.61 -3.32
N ARG A 276 -15.41 -1.44 -4.66
CA ARG A 276 -16.11 -2.39 -5.54
C ARG A 276 -15.49 -3.78 -5.45
N GLY A 277 -14.16 -3.89 -5.56
CA GLY A 277 -13.48 -5.18 -5.44
C GLY A 277 -13.73 -5.89 -4.10
N ALA A 278 -13.77 -5.13 -3.00
CA ALA A 278 -14.03 -5.70 -1.68
C ALA A 278 -15.49 -6.10 -1.42
N PHE A 279 -16.45 -5.51 -2.14
CA PHE A 279 -17.88 -5.75 -2.00
C PHE A 279 -18.56 -6.17 -3.32
N ASP A 280 -17.82 -6.85 -4.19
CA ASP A 280 -18.32 -7.32 -5.48
C ASP A 280 -19.58 -8.21 -5.34
N ASP A 281 -19.64 -9.00 -4.27
CA ASP A 281 -20.79 -9.80 -3.88
C ASP A 281 -22.06 -8.96 -3.66
N VAL A 282 -21.93 -7.81 -2.98
CA VAL A 282 -23.06 -6.89 -2.70
C VAL A 282 -23.39 -6.07 -3.95
N GLU A 283 -22.38 -5.56 -4.65
CA GLU A 283 -22.53 -4.72 -5.85
C GLU A 283 -23.22 -5.52 -6.99
N SER A 284 -22.79 -6.76 -7.24
CA SER A 284 -23.40 -7.64 -8.25
C SER A 284 -24.89 -7.90 -7.96
N ILE A 285 -25.29 -8.06 -6.69
CA ILE A 285 -26.70 -8.18 -6.31
C ILE A 285 -27.43 -6.84 -6.51
N ALA A 286 -26.78 -5.73 -6.13
CA ALA A 286 -27.38 -4.39 -6.22
C ALA A 286 -27.69 -3.98 -7.66
N GLU A 287 -26.88 -4.38 -8.63
CA GLU A 287 -27.13 -4.16 -10.08
C GLU A 287 -28.41 -4.81 -10.58
N THR A 288 -28.89 -5.86 -9.92
CA THR A 288 -30.15 -6.56 -10.25
C THR A 288 -31.40 -5.94 -9.63
N CYS A 289 -31.28 -4.84 -8.89
CA CYS A 289 -32.43 -4.13 -8.32
C CYS A 289 -33.36 -3.56 -9.40
N ARG A 290 -34.66 -3.51 -9.09
CA ARG A 290 -35.66 -2.96 -10.00
C ARG A 290 -35.39 -1.49 -10.37
N PHE A 291 -34.82 -0.71 -9.46
CA PHE A 291 -34.57 0.72 -9.64
C PHE A 291 -33.06 0.99 -9.61
N ASN A 292 -32.54 1.78 -10.55
CA ASN A 292 -31.14 2.13 -10.65
C ASN A 292 -30.64 3.01 -9.48
N ASP A 293 -31.59 3.71 -8.80
CA ASP A 293 -31.30 4.57 -7.65
C ASP A 293 -31.71 3.93 -6.31
N CYS A 294 -31.84 2.60 -6.29
CA CYS A 294 -32.22 1.85 -5.12
C CYS A 294 -31.25 2.08 -3.97
N LYS A 295 -31.75 2.48 -2.81
CA LYS A 295 -30.97 2.67 -1.58
C LYS A 295 -30.96 1.42 -0.70
N HIS A 296 -31.57 0.35 -1.15
CA HIS A 296 -31.64 -0.97 -0.50
C HIS A 296 -32.22 -0.94 0.93
N MET A 297 -33.10 0.02 1.20
CA MET A 297 -33.73 0.17 2.53
C MET A 297 -35.12 -0.43 2.60
N ARG A 298 -36.04 0.01 1.74
CA ARG A 298 -37.47 -0.42 1.74
C ARG A 298 -38.06 -0.41 0.34
N GLU A 299 -37.32 -0.25 -0.70
CA GLU A 299 -37.79 -0.15 -2.06
C GLU A 299 -38.40 -1.48 -2.52
N PRO A 300 -39.57 -1.45 -3.15
CA PRO A 300 -40.20 -2.67 -3.66
C PRO A 300 -39.38 -3.26 -4.82
N GLY A 301 -39.11 -4.56 -4.75
CA GLY A 301 -38.28 -5.24 -5.74
C GLY A 301 -36.79 -5.00 -5.58
N CYS A 302 -36.33 -4.68 -4.36
CA CYS A 302 -34.92 -4.60 -4.02
C CYS A 302 -34.27 -5.99 -3.93
N ALA A 303 -33.33 -6.29 -4.83
CA ALA A 303 -32.67 -7.58 -4.89
C ALA A 303 -31.79 -7.84 -3.65
N VAL A 304 -31.14 -6.80 -3.12
CA VAL A 304 -30.31 -6.90 -1.91
C VAL A 304 -31.16 -7.31 -0.70
N GLN A 305 -32.35 -6.69 -0.50
CA GLN A 305 -33.26 -7.09 0.59
C GLN A 305 -33.81 -8.49 0.40
N ALA A 306 -34.08 -8.90 -0.84
CA ALA A 306 -34.52 -10.26 -1.15
C ALA A 306 -33.39 -11.27 -0.85
N ALA A 307 -32.14 -10.97 -1.20
CA ALA A 307 -30.98 -11.81 -0.89
C ALA A 307 -30.76 -11.98 0.62
N ILE A 308 -30.93 -10.90 1.39
CA ILE A 308 -30.83 -10.96 2.87
C ILE A 308 -31.97 -11.84 3.44
N GLN A 309 -33.19 -11.70 2.96
CA GLN A 309 -34.34 -12.52 3.39
C GLN A 309 -34.16 -14.01 3.03
N ALA A 310 -33.56 -14.29 1.87
CA ALA A 310 -33.28 -15.64 1.42
C ALA A 310 -32.02 -16.27 2.11
N GLY A 311 -31.26 -15.47 2.87
CA GLY A 311 -30.03 -15.92 3.52
C GLY A 311 -28.83 -16.09 2.58
N SER A 312 -28.91 -15.64 1.33
CA SER A 312 -27.80 -15.65 0.36
C SER A 312 -26.83 -14.47 0.52
N LEU A 313 -27.24 -13.43 1.25
CA LEU A 313 -26.38 -12.33 1.69
C LEU A 313 -26.58 -12.12 3.19
N GLU A 314 -25.50 -12.15 3.95
CA GLU A 314 -25.55 -11.87 5.38
C GLU A 314 -25.88 -10.39 5.65
N LYS A 315 -26.81 -10.15 6.56
CA LYS A 315 -27.17 -8.79 6.96
C LYS A 315 -25.98 -8.02 7.52
N ALA A 316 -25.11 -8.67 8.29
CA ALA A 316 -23.90 -8.05 8.85
C ALA A 316 -22.95 -7.56 7.74
N ARG A 317 -22.81 -8.33 6.66
CA ARG A 317 -22.05 -7.97 5.46
C ARG A 317 -22.60 -6.72 4.79
N PHE A 318 -23.91 -6.66 4.58
CA PHE A 318 -24.57 -5.49 4.01
C PHE A 318 -24.49 -4.25 4.93
N ASP A 319 -24.59 -4.42 6.24
CA ASP A 319 -24.41 -3.32 7.21
C ASP A 319 -22.97 -2.76 7.16
N SER A 320 -21.97 -3.61 6.96
CA SER A 320 -20.58 -3.21 6.72
C SER A 320 -20.43 -2.38 5.46
N TYR A 321 -20.99 -2.85 4.33
CA TYR A 321 -21.02 -2.13 3.07
C TYR A 321 -21.57 -0.71 3.24
N LEU A 322 -22.78 -0.58 3.82
CA LEU A 322 -23.42 0.73 4.04
C LEU A 322 -22.59 1.65 4.95
N LYS A 323 -21.95 1.09 5.97
CA LYS A 323 -21.12 1.87 6.91
C LYS A 323 -19.88 2.42 6.21
N LEU A 324 -19.16 1.58 5.47
CA LEU A 324 -17.96 1.99 4.74
C LEU A 324 -18.30 2.94 3.59
N GLN A 325 -19.38 2.71 2.87
CA GLN A 325 -19.86 3.65 1.85
C GLN A 325 -20.15 5.04 2.43
N ARG A 326 -20.80 5.12 3.59
CA ARG A 326 -21.03 6.41 4.29
C ARG A 326 -19.72 7.05 4.76
N GLU A 327 -18.76 6.27 5.20
CA GLU A 327 -17.44 6.75 5.61
C GLU A 327 -16.70 7.36 4.40
N LEU A 328 -16.66 6.66 3.26
CA LEU A 328 -16.06 7.16 2.02
C LEU A 328 -16.74 8.45 1.54
N ALA A 329 -18.08 8.46 1.51
CA ALA A 329 -18.84 9.66 1.13
C ALA A 329 -18.63 10.84 2.10
N HIS A 330 -18.37 10.57 3.39
CA HIS A 330 -18.01 11.61 4.35
C HIS A 330 -16.60 12.16 4.10
N LEU A 331 -15.64 11.27 3.82
CA LEU A 331 -14.26 11.65 3.50
C LEU A 331 -14.19 12.48 2.23
N ALA A 332 -14.87 12.07 1.14
CA ALA A 332 -14.96 12.81 -0.10
C ALA A 332 -15.52 14.23 0.10
N ARG A 333 -16.65 14.36 0.81
CA ARG A 333 -17.27 15.68 1.11
C ARG A 333 -16.33 16.58 1.93
N LYS A 334 -15.60 16.00 2.89
CA LYS A 334 -14.63 16.74 3.70
C LYS A 334 -13.46 17.22 2.87
N GLU A 335 -13.07 16.45 1.87
CA GLU A 335 -12.02 16.80 0.92
C GLU A 335 -12.44 17.92 -0.02
N ASP A 336 -13.60 17.80 -0.66
CA ASP A 336 -14.18 18.84 -1.52
C ASP A 336 -14.28 20.19 -0.81
N ALA A 337 -14.77 20.19 0.42
CA ALA A 337 -14.86 21.38 1.24
C ALA A 337 -13.48 22.00 1.55
N ARG A 338 -12.47 21.16 1.75
CA ARG A 338 -11.09 21.56 2.03
C ARG A 338 -10.39 22.09 0.79
N LEU A 339 -10.55 21.43 -0.37
CA LEU A 339 -10.05 21.88 -1.65
C LEU A 339 -10.66 23.23 -2.03
N ALA A 340 -11.96 23.40 -1.88
CA ALA A 340 -12.65 24.67 -2.11
C ALA A 340 -12.19 25.78 -1.15
N ALA A 341 -11.80 25.45 0.07
CA ALA A 341 -11.23 26.41 1.03
C ALA A 341 -9.81 26.83 0.62
N ALA A 342 -8.95 25.87 0.24
CA ALA A 342 -7.60 26.11 -0.22
C ALA A 342 -7.56 26.97 -1.48
N GLU A 343 -8.45 26.70 -2.43
CA GLU A 343 -8.58 27.50 -3.66
C GLU A 343 -9.00 28.94 -3.36
N ARG A 344 -9.98 29.14 -2.47
CA ARG A 344 -10.36 30.49 -2.02
C ARG A 344 -9.21 31.25 -1.38
N ASP A 345 -8.38 30.59 -0.58
CA ASP A 345 -7.24 31.23 0.08
C ASP A 345 -6.10 31.52 -0.91
N LYS A 346 -5.89 30.67 -1.93
CA LYS A 346 -4.98 30.94 -3.05
C LYS A 346 -5.40 32.20 -3.80
N TRP A 347 -6.69 32.32 -4.14
CA TRP A 347 -7.25 33.50 -4.80
C TRP A 347 -7.14 34.77 -3.94
N LYS A 348 -7.35 34.70 -2.63
CA LYS A 348 -7.13 35.82 -1.72
C LYS A 348 -5.68 36.30 -1.75
N LYS A 349 -4.71 35.38 -1.67
CA LYS A 349 -3.26 35.72 -1.75
C LYS A 349 -2.91 36.38 -3.07
N ILE A 350 -3.38 35.86 -4.19
CA ILE A 350 -3.17 36.46 -5.52
C ILE A 350 -3.76 37.88 -5.61
N ASN A 351 -4.99 38.07 -5.14
CA ASN A 351 -5.64 39.36 -5.14
C ASN A 351 -4.91 40.41 -4.25
N VAL A 352 -4.38 39.98 -3.11
CA VAL A 352 -3.57 40.86 -2.23
C VAL A 352 -2.28 41.28 -2.97
N GLN A 353 -1.58 40.34 -3.61
CA GLN A 353 -0.37 40.64 -4.37
C GLN A 353 -0.65 41.58 -5.58
N MET A 354 -1.76 41.40 -6.26
CA MET A 354 -2.15 42.27 -7.38
C MET A 354 -2.51 43.68 -6.89
N ARG A 355 -3.14 43.81 -5.71
CA ARG A 355 -3.42 45.14 -5.12
C ARG A 355 -2.14 45.88 -4.70
N GLN A 356 -1.12 45.16 -4.22
CA GLN A 356 0.17 45.75 -3.85
C GLN A 356 1.01 46.16 -5.05
N LYS A 357 0.80 45.53 -6.23
CA LYS A 357 1.50 45.89 -7.49
C LYS A 357 0.86 47.00 -8.28
N LYS A 358 -0.32 47.53 -7.91
CA LYS A 358 -0.90 48.72 -8.55
C LYS A 358 -0.12 49.93 -8.08
N PRO A 359 0.53 50.71 -9.00
CA PRO A 359 1.20 51.94 -8.63
C PRO A 359 0.18 52.89 -8.03
N LYS A 360 0.54 53.50 -6.90
CA LYS A 360 -0.23 54.65 -6.36
C LYS A 360 -0.23 55.74 -7.42
N ARG A 361 -1.41 56.08 -7.92
CA ARG A 361 -1.62 57.30 -8.73
C ARG A 361 -1.49 58.53 -7.85
#